data_46439e43160700889f0a22a0406969eb
#
_entry.id   46439e43160700889f0a22a0406969eb
#
_cell.length_a   1.000
_cell.length_b   1.000
_cell.length_c   1.000
_cell.angle_alpha   90.00
_cell.angle_beta   90.00
_cell.angle_gamma   90.00
#
_symmetry.space_group_name_H-M   'P 1'
#
loop_
_entity.id
_entity.type
_entity.pdbx_description
1 polymer ?
#
loop_
_entity_poly.entity_id
_entity_poly.type
_entity_poly.pdbx_seq_one_letter_code
_entity_poly.pdbx_strand_id
1 'polypeptide(L)'
;MRDFIYLGTIVLVIIVFVTVTFLQNLKIKRLMNRYESFMNGKDAENLGDAIEENFKQMNEIQKDYEETKQDIDETLQRMKSTFHKMGIVKYDAFKEMGGNLSFTLCLLDDMNTGFILNTMHGRDSSYTYVKEIIKGEAYATLGEEEKEALEKAINS
;
A
#
# COMPACT_ATOMS: atom_id res chain seq x y z
N MET A 1 37.62 -16.88 80.62
CA MET A 1 36.59 -17.45 79.73
C MET A 1 35.86 -16.42 78.93
N ARG A 2 35.37 -15.33 79.55
CA ARG A 2 34.61 -14.23 78.86
C ARG A 2 35.43 -13.58 77.74
N ASP A 3 36.73 -13.33 77.94
CA ASP A 3 37.58 -12.63 76.98
C ASP A 3 37.81 -13.46 75.69
N PHE A 4 37.87 -14.77 75.79
CA PHE A 4 38.01 -15.71 74.66
C PHE A 4 36.68 -15.72 73.82
N ILE A 5 35.54 -15.55 74.48
CA ILE A 5 34.23 -15.47 73.77
C ILE A 5 34.14 -14.16 72.99
N TYR A 6 34.56 -13.02 73.59
CA TYR A 6 34.61 -11.74 72.89
C TYR A 6 35.58 -11.74 71.72
N LEU A 7 36.75 -12.35 71.88
CA LEU A 7 37.72 -12.47 70.78
C LEU A 7 37.16 -13.31 69.63
N GLY A 8 36.47 -14.42 69.93
CA GLY A 8 35.84 -15.27 68.91
C GLY A 8 34.71 -14.54 68.15
N THR A 9 33.90 -13.74 68.85
CA THR A 9 32.80 -12.96 68.19
C THR A 9 33.35 -11.85 67.29
N ILE A 10 34.43 -11.17 67.66
CA ILE A 10 35.10 -10.15 66.86
C ILE A 10 35.67 -10.76 65.57
N VAL A 11 36.37 -11.92 65.68
CA VAL A 11 36.89 -12.62 64.50
C VAL A 11 35.80 -13.03 63.54
N LEU A 12 34.66 -13.54 64.06
CA LEU A 12 33.53 -13.93 63.26
C LEU A 12 32.90 -12.74 62.50
N VAL A 13 32.75 -11.61 63.18
CA VAL A 13 32.25 -10.37 62.55
C VAL A 13 33.19 -9.88 61.45
N ILE A 14 34.51 -9.93 61.66
CA ILE A 14 35.50 -9.55 60.65
C ILE A 14 35.39 -10.49 59.43
N ILE A 15 35.26 -11.76 59.60
CA ILE A 15 35.13 -12.74 58.50
C ILE A 15 33.85 -12.45 57.71
N VAL A 16 32.72 -12.22 58.38
CA VAL A 16 31.45 -11.84 57.70
C VAL A 16 31.61 -10.53 56.93
N PHE A 17 32.24 -9.54 57.52
CA PHE A 17 32.45 -8.25 56.87
C PHE A 17 33.32 -8.37 55.61
N VAL A 18 34.42 -9.14 55.70
CA VAL A 18 35.31 -9.38 54.56
C VAL A 18 34.60 -10.16 53.45
N THR A 19 33.80 -11.17 53.80
CA THR A 19 33.04 -11.92 52.78
C THR A 19 31.98 -11.07 52.08
N VAL A 20 31.25 -10.24 52.83
CA VAL A 20 30.25 -9.32 52.26
C VAL A 20 30.90 -8.29 51.33
N THR A 21 32.02 -7.68 51.76
CA THR A 21 32.74 -6.70 50.94
C THR A 21 33.31 -7.36 49.67
N PHE A 22 33.81 -8.57 49.76
CA PHE A 22 34.28 -9.31 48.60
C PHE A 22 33.15 -9.61 47.58
N LEU A 23 32.00 -10.04 48.06
CA LEU A 23 30.84 -10.29 47.21
C LEU A 23 30.30 -9.02 46.55
N GLN A 24 30.31 -7.90 47.29
CA GLN A 24 29.92 -6.58 46.71
C GLN A 24 30.91 -6.14 45.63
N ASN A 25 32.21 -6.29 45.84
CA ASN A 25 33.22 -5.97 44.84
C ASN A 25 33.08 -6.82 43.57
N LEU A 26 32.69 -8.09 43.67
CA LEU A 26 32.41 -8.92 42.51
C LEU A 26 31.17 -8.47 41.72
N LYS A 27 30.13 -8.02 42.45
CA LYS A 27 28.93 -7.46 41.81
C LYS A 27 29.20 -6.14 41.09
N ILE A 28 29.96 -5.26 41.75
CA ILE A 28 30.38 -3.97 41.15
C ILE A 28 31.25 -4.21 39.91
N LYS A 29 32.20 -5.14 39.98
CA LYS A 29 33.04 -5.46 38.83
C LYS A 29 32.28 -6.05 37.66
N ARG A 30 31.25 -6.88 37.90
CA ARG A 30 30.35 -7.39 36.86
C ARG A 30 29.48 -6.27 36.24
N LEU A 31 29.00 -5.34 37.05
CA LEU A 31 28.21 -4.20 36.57
C LEU A 31 29.08 -3.27 35.75
N MET A 32 30.31 -2.98 36.22
CA MET A 32 31.29 -2.15 35.52
C MET A 32 31.68 -2.75 34.17
N ASN A 33 31.94 -4.06 34.11
CA ASN A 33 32.23 -4.72 32.85
C ASN A 33 31.05 -4.70 31.86
N ARG A 34 29.81 -4.80 32.35
CA ARG A 34 28.62 -4.62 31.51
C ARG A 34 28.47 -3.19 31.06
N TYR A 35 28.73 -2.22 31.92
CA TYR A 35 28.71 -0.81 31.59
C TYR A 35 29.81 -0.43 30.61
N GLU A 36 31.05 -0.92 30.82
CA GLU A 36 32.16 -0.78 29.87
C GLU A 36 31.88 -1.46 28.52
N SER A 37 31.31 -2.65 28.53
CA SER A 37 30.89 -3.33 27.30
C SER A 37 29.79 -2.55 26.54
N PHE A 38 28.93 -1.84 27.25
CA PHE A 38 27.92 -0.98 26.67
C PHE A 38 28.49 0.38 26.22
N MET A 39 29.42 0.95 26.98
CA MET A 39 30.00 2.27 26.71
C MET A 39 31.27 2.26 25.88
N ASN A 40 32.10 1.22 25.96
CA ASN A 40 33.32 1.01 25.16
C ASN A 40 33.12 0.06 24.00
N GLY A 41 31.88 -0.45 23.80
CA GLY A 41 31.55 -1.10 22.55
C GLY A 41 31.70 -0.06 21.44
N LYS A 42 32.28 -0.46 20.34
CA LYS A 42 32.26 0.27 19.05
C LYS A 42 30.84 0.73 18.65
N ASP A 43 29.85 0.36 19.46
CA ASP A 43 28.44 0.68 19.29
C ASP A 43 28.03 2.07 19.74
N ALA A 44 28.75 2.73 20.68
CA ALA A 44 28.34 4.06 21.13
C ALA A 44 28.81 5.17 20.18
N GLU A 45 29.99 5.02 19.58
CA GLU A 45 30.49 5.93 18.54
C GLU A 45 29.76 5.67 17.21
N ASN A 46 29.51 4.36 16.91
CA ASN A 46 28.69 3.96 15.77
C ASN A 46 27.18 4.21 15.96
N LEU A 47 26.66 4.32 17.19
CA LEU A 47 25.25 4.53 17.44
C LEU A 47 24.81 5.94 17.01
N GLY A 48 25.64 6.95 17.23
CA GLY A 48 25.40 8.30 16.75
C GLY A 48 25.33 8.35 15.23
N ASP A 49 26.32 7.79 14.57
CA ASP A 49 26.40 7.71 13.10
C ASP A 49 25.26 6.85 12.52
N ALA A 50 24.93 5.73 13.17
CA ALA A 50 23.81 4.88 12.75
C ALA A 50 22.45 5.55 12.94
N ILE A 51 22.28 6.35 13.98
CA ILE A 51 21.07 7.15 14.20
C ILE A 51 20.97 8.24 13.12
N GLU A 52 22.05 8.97 12.83
CA GLU A 52 22.07 10.00 11.79
C GLU A 52 21.79 9.41 10.41
N GLU A 53 22.38 8.26 10.07
CA GLU A 53 22.11 7.54 8.84
C GLU A 53 20.66 7.07 8.74
N ASN A 54 20.09 6.53 9.83
CA ASN A 54 18.67 6.15 9.86
C ASN A 54 17.74 7.34 9.68
N PHE A 55 18.05 8.50 10.27
CA PHE A 55 17.26 9.73 10.06
C PHE A 55 17.35 10.20 8.61
N LYS A 56 18.51 10.10 7.99
CA LYS A 56 18.69 10.44 6.58
C LYS A 56 17.88 9.52 5.68
N GLN A 57 17.98 8.21 5.89
CA GLN A 57 17.19 7.23 5.16
C GLN A 57 15.67 7.43 5.37
N MET A 58 15.25 7.74 6.59
CA MET A 58 13.85 8.01 6.89
C MET A 58 13.33 9.26 6.16
N ASN A 59 14.13 10.31 6.06
CA ASN A 59 13.79 11.51 5.30
C ASN A 59 13.72 11.23 3.79
N GLU A 60 14.62 10.41 3.25
CA GLU A 60 14.57 9.96 1.86
C GLU A 60 13.30 9.14 1.59
N ILE A 61 13.00 8.16 2.44
CA ILE A 61 11.77 7.35 2.33
C ILE A 61 10.51 8.23 2.41
N GLN A 62 10.51 9.22 3.29
CA GLN A 62 9.36 10.13 3.41
C GLN A 62 9.18 10.95 2.14
N LYS A 63 10.26 11.43 1.54
CA LYS A 63 10.22 12.15 0.26
C LYS A 63 9.69 11.26 -0.87
N ASP A 64 10.24 10.05 -1.00
CA ASP A 64 9.80 9.09 -2.01
C ASP A 64 8.33 8.69 -1.83
N TYR A 65 7.88 8.60 -0.58
CA TYR A 65 6.47 8.36 -0.27
C TYR A 65 5.57 9.50 -0.74
N GLU A 66 5.96 10.75 -0.50
CA GLU A 66 5.18 11.93 -0.93
C GLU A 66 5.13 12.03 -2.46
N GLU A 67 6.26 11.79 -3.15
CA GLU A 67 6.34 11.76 -4.62
C GLU A 67 5.44 10.61 -5.17
N THR A 68 5.55 9.41 -4.62
CA THR A 68 4.73 8.26 -5.03
C THR A 68 3.24 8.53 -4.82
N LYS A 69 2.88 9.16 -3.70
CA LYS A 69 1.49 9.53 -3.41
C LYS A 69 0.95 10.53 -4.44
N GLN A 70 1.75 11.51 -4.82
CA GLN A 70 1.37 12.48 -5.84
C GLN A 70 1.18 11.82 -7.20
N ASP A 71 2.08 10.91 -7.60
CA ASP A 71 1.98 10.15 -8.86
C ASP A 71 0.72 9.26 -8.89
N ILE A 72 0.38 8.65 -7.76
CA ILE A 72 -0.85 7.87 -7.61
C ILE A 72 -2.07 8.77 -7.78
N ASP A 73 -2.11 9.92 -7.11
CA ASP A 73 -3.23 10.85 -7.20
C ASP A 73 -3.40 11.38 -8.63
N GLU A 74 -2.31 11.72 -9.33
CA GLU A 74 -2.36 12.10 -10.74
C GLU A 74 -2.86 10.96 -11.63
N THR A 75 -2.39 9.74 -11.40
CA THR A 75 -2.81 8.56 -12.16
C THR A 75 -4.29 8.29 -11.97
N LEU A 76 -4.79 8.36 -10.74
CA LEU A 76 -6.21 8.23 -10.43
C LEU A 76 -7.05 9.33 -11.09
N GLN A 77 -6.57 10.57 -11.15
CA GLN A 77 -7.27 11.63 -11.85
C GLN A 77 -7.34 11.38 -13.37
N ARG A 78 -6.25 10.91 -13.97
CA ARG A 78 -6.22 10.53 -15.39
C ARG A 78 -7.14 9.35 -15.70
N MET A 79 -7.20 8.36 -14.79
CA MET A 79 -8.09 7.21 -14.94
C MET A 79 -9.58 7.59 -14.95
N LYS A 80 -9.98 8.62 -14.20
CA LYS A 80 -11.39 9.08 -14.17
C LYS A 80 -11.93 9.50 -15.53
N SER A 81 -11.06 9.99 -16.42
CA SER A 81 -11.41 10.40 -17.80
C SER A 81 -11.09 9.31 -18.84
N THR A 82 -10.62 8.14 -18.41
CA THR A 82 -10.31 7.03 -19.30
C THR A 82 -11.52 6.11 -19.44
N PHE A 83 -11.82 5.68 -20.65
CA PHE A 83 -12.89 4.71 -20.89
C PHE A 83 -12.47 3.33 -20.36
N HIS A 84 -13.08 2.88 -19.29
CA HIS A 84 -12.80 1.59 -18.66
C HIS A 84 -14.05 0.73 -18.48
N LYS A 85 -15.23 1.33 -18.58
CA LYS A 85 -16.50 0.61 -18.57
C LYS A 85 -16.88 0.24 -20.00
N MET A 86 -17.23 -1.03 -20.22
CA MET A 86 -17.49 -1.53 -21.56
C MET A 86 -18.73 -2.44 -21.59
N GLY A 87 -19.59 -2.19 -22.58
CA GLY A 87 -20.71 -3.06 -22.91
C GLY A 87 -20.72 -3.41 -24.39
N ILE A 88 -20.83 -4.69 -24.70
CA ILE A 88 -20.94 -5.20 -26.08
C ILE A 88 -22.20 -6.00 -26.23
N VAL A 89 -22.96 -5.74 -27.31
CA VAL A 89 -24.09 -6.54 -27.77
C VAL A 89 -23.89 -6.86 -29.24
N LYS A 90 -23.93 -8.16 -29.57
CA LYS A 90 -23.90 -8.65 -30.96
C LYS A 90 -25.31 -9.08 -31.35
N TYR A 91 -25.72 -8.73 -32.56
CA TYR A 91 -27.08 -9.00 -33.02
C TYR A 91 -27.16 -9.18 -34.54
N ASP A 92 -28.28 -9.62 -35.04
CA ASP A 92 -28.59 -9.70 -36.48
C ASP A 92 -29.53 -8.61 -36.85
N ALA A 93 -28.98 -7.50 -37.44
CA ALA A 93 -29.79 -6.32 -37.79
C ALA A 93 -30.82 -6.58 -38.89
N PHE A 94 -30.60 -7.52 -39.79
CA PHE A 94 -31.41 -7.71 -41.00
C PHE A 94 -32.05 -9.11 -41.15
N LYS A 95 -31.85 -10.03 -40.18
CA LYS A 95 -32.42 -11.42 -40.13
C LYS A 95 -32.19 -12.27 -41.39
N GLU A 96 -31.44 -11.78 -42.35
CA GLU A 96 -31.24 -12.41 -43.66
C GLU A 96 -29.84 -13.02 -43.87
N MET A 97 -28.91 -12.69 -43.01
CA MET A 97 -27.48 -12.97 -43.21
C MET A 97 -26.94 -14.18 -42.45
N GLY A 98 -27.73 -14.77 -41.57
CA GLY A 98 -27.33 -15.97 -40.84
C GLY A 98 -26.10 -15.76 -39.97
N GLY A 99 -26.18 -14.89 -38.98
CA GLY A 99 -25.14 -14.66 -37.99
C GLY A 99 -25.22 -13.26 -37.34
N ASN A 100 -24.75 -13.15 -36.11
CA ASN A 100 -24.71 -11.88 -35.36
C ASN A 100 -23.48 -11.07 -35.77
N LEU A 101 -23.49 -10.54 -37.01
CA LEU A 101 -22.38 -9.76 -37.56
C LEU A 101 -22.47 -8.28 -37.17
N SER A 102 -23.66 -7.80 -36.85
CA SER A 102 -23.87 -6.45 -36.33
C SER A 102 -23.50 -6.40 -34.86
N PHE A 103 -23.04 -5.26 -34.39
CA PHE A 103 -22.72 -5.08 -32.98
C PHE A 103 -22.90 -3.65 -32.51
N THR A 104 -23.19 -3.49 -31.23
CA THR A 104 -23.15 -2.26 -30.51
C THR A 104 -22.07 -2.33 -29.44
N LEU A 105 -21.18 -1.34 -29.40
CA LEU A 105 -20.15 -1.18 -28.40
C LEU A 105 -20.42 0.12 -27.63
N CYS A 106 -20.52 0.04 -26.31
CA CYS A 106 -20.57 1.19 -25.41
C CYS A 106 -19.29 1.27 -24.61
N LEU A 107 -18.65 2.44 -24.60
CA LEU A 107 -17.48 2.76 -23.80
C LEU A 107 -17.76 3.98 -22.95
N LEU A 108 -17.54 3.86 -21.63
CA LEU A 108 -17.79 4.92 -20.66
C LEU A 108 -16.60 5.11 -19.72
N ASP A 109 -16.46 6.34 -19.26
CA ASP A 109 -15.57 6.70 -18.16
C ASP A 109 -16.23 6.47 -16.79
N ASP A 110 -15.55 6.89 -15.74
CA ASP A 110 -16.00 6.78 -14.34
C ASP A 110 -17.33 7.54 -14.09
N MET A 111 -17.54 8.64 -14.83
CA MET A 111 -18.74 9.49 -14.74
C MET A 111 -19.89 9.00 -15.64
N ASN A 112 -19.78 7.79 -16.21
CA ASN A 112 -20.70 7.25 -17.22
C ASN A 112 -20.82 8.16 -18.45
N THR A 113 -19.76 8.84 -18.82
CA THR A 113 -19.67 9.69 -20.01
C THR A 113 -18.80 9.00 -21.05
N GLY A 114 -19.24 9.01 -22.31
CA GLY A 114 -18.53 8.34 -23.39
C GLY A 114 -19.38 8.23 -24.64
N PHE A 115 -19.38 7.08 -25.28
CA PHE A 115 -20.11 6.91 -26.52
C PHE A 115 -20.56 5.47 -26.78
N ILE A 116 -21.57 5.36 -27.63
CA ILE A 116 -22.02 4.12 -28.25
C ILE A 116 -21.61 4.15 -29.72
N LEU A 117 -20.86 3.11 -30.12
CA LEU A 117 -20.57 2.82 -31.53
C LEU A 117 -21.47 1.67 -31.96
N ASN A 118 -22.32 1.91 -32.96
CA ASN A 118 -23.20 0.89 -33.54
C ASN A 118 -22.80 0.61 -34.99
N THR A 119 -22.64 -0.68 -35.31
CA THR A 119 -22.35 -1.14 -36.66
C THR A 119 -23.38 -2.18 -37.06
N MET A 120 -24.17 -1.84 -38.07
CA MET A 120 -25.15 -2.71 -38.72
C MET A 120 -24.52 -3.29 -39.99
N HIS A 121 -24.42 -4.58 -40.06
CA HIS A 121 -23.85 -5.26 -41.22
C HIS A 121 -24.95 -5.88 -42.06
N GLY A 122 -25.10 -5.40 -43.31
CA GLY A 122 -26.02 -5.95 -44.31
C GLY A 122 -25.25 -6.72 -45.40
N ARG A 123 -25.97 -7.28 -46.39
CA ARG A 123 -25.38 -8.10 -47.46
C ARG A 123 -24.40 -7.28 -48.33
N ASP A 124 -24.81 -6.06 -48.71
CA ASP A 124 -24.09 -5.26 -49.67
C ASP A 124 -23.48 -3.98 -49.05
N SER A 125 -23.79 -3.68 -47.81
CA SER A 125 -23.35 -2.47 -47.14
C SER A 125 -23.30 -2.63 -45.62
N SER A 126 -22.44 -1.82 -44.98
CA SER A 126 -22.38 -1.68 -43.54
C SER A 126 -22.61 -0.21 -43.17
N TYR A 127 -23.38 -0.01 -42.13
CA TYR A 127 -23.68 1.34 -41.59
C TYR A 127 -23.07 1.42 -40.18
N THR A 128 -22.21 2.42 -39.97
CA THR A 128 -21.61 2.68 -38.67
C THR A 128 -21.92 4.10 -38.25
N TYR A 129 -22.34 4.28 -37.02
CA TYR A 129 -22.57 5.58 -36.43
C TYR A 129 -22.25 5.58 -34.93
N VAL A 130 -22.12 6.79 -34.40
CA VAL A 130 -21.78 7.03 -33.00
C VAL A 130 -22.88 7.87 -32.35
N LYS A 131 -23.20 7.52 -31.09
CA LYS A 131 -24.06 8.34 -30.22
C LYS A 131 -23.29 8.68 -28.96
N GLU A 132 -23.35 9.94 -28.56
CA GLU A 132 -22.70 10.42 -27.35
C GLU A 132 -23.56 10.09 -26.13
N ILE A 133 -22.87 9.69 -25.03
CA ILE A 133 -23.46 9.42 -23.73
C ILE A 133 -22.85 10.40 -22.72
N ILE A 134 -23.72 11.12 -22.02
CA ILE A 134 -23.32 12.07 -20.98
C ILE A 134 -24.00 11.69 -19.68
N LYS A 135 -23.19 11.32 -18.66
CA LYS A 135 -23.69 10.91 -17.33
C LYS A 135 -24.72 9.77 -17.37
N GLY A 136 -24.52 8.83 -18.30
CA GLY A 136 -25.41 7.67 -18.47
C GLY A 136 -26.65 7.93 -19.33
N GLU A 137 -26.80 9.11 -19.89
CA GLU A 137 -27.94 9.49 -20.72
C GLU A 137 -27.52 9.81 -22.17
N ALA A 138 -28.32 9.39 -23.12
CA ALA A 138 -28.14 9.71 -24.54
C ALA A 138 -29.08 10.81 -24.97
N TYR A 139 -28.57 11.79 -25.72
CA TYR A 139 -29.41 12.82 -26.34
C TYR A 139 -30.27 12.28 -27.49
N ALA A 140 -29.77 11.25 -28.19
CA ALA A 140 -30.49 10.60 -29.27
C ALA A 140 -31.23 9.37 -28.75
N THR A 141 -32.40 9.07 -29.37
CA THR A 141 -33.15 7.83 -29.05
C THR A 141 -32.26 6.60 -29.27
N LEU A 142 -32.11 5.75 -28.27
CA LEU A 142 -31.38 4.48 -28.35
C LEU A 142 -32.29 3.36 -28.85
N GLY A 143 -31.74 2.48 -29.72
CA GLY A 143 -32.31 1.19 -30.04
C GLY A 143 -32.22 0.21 -28.85
N GLU A 144 -32.86 -0.96 -28.97
CA GLU A 144 -32.88 -1.94 -27.87
C GLU A 144 -31.48 -2.48 -27.57
N GLU A 145 -30.70 -2.81 -28.61
CA GLU A 145 -29.32 -3.31 -28.49
C GLU A 145 -28.36 -2.24 -27.93
N GLU A 146 -28.63 -0.97 -28.25
CA GLU A 146 -27.87 0.16 -27.72
C GLU A 146 -28.16 0.39 -26.23
N LYS A 147 -29.42 0.27 -25.81
CA LYS A 147 -29.79 0.32 -24.39
C LYS A 147 -29.18 -0.82 -23.61
N GLU A 148 -29.21 -2.03 -24.14
CA GLU A 148 -28.59 -3.20 -23.52
C GLU A 148 -27.06 -3.04 -23.39
N ALA A 149 -26.39 -2.48 -24.42
CA ALA A 149 -24.96 -2.21 -24.37
C ALA A 149 -24.62 -1.13 -23.34
N LEU A 150 -25.44 -0.06 -23.24
CA LEU A 150 -25.30 0.96 -22.24
C LEU A 150 -25.44 0.40 -20.81
N GLU A 151 -26.48 -0.39 -20.59
CA GLU A 151 -26.72 -1.04 -19.29
C GLU A 151 -25.57 -1.96 -18.87
N LYS A 152 -25.05 -2.75 -19.80
CA LYS A 152 -23.87 -3.59 -19.57
C LYS A 152 -22.62 -2.77 -19.21
N ALA A 153 -22.42 -1.65 -19.90
CA ALA A 153 -21.28 -0.77 -19.61
C ALA A 153 -21.41 -0.11 -18.24
N ILE A 154 -22.60 0.35 -17.85
CA ILE A 154 -22.81 0.97 -16.53
C ILE A 154 -22.57 -0.02 -15.39
N ASN A 155 -22.90 -1.29 -15.59
CA ASN A 155 -22.81 -2.34 -14.58
C ASN A 155 -21.46 -3.11 -14.61
N SER A 156 -20.54 -2.76 -15.48
CA SER A 156 -19.20 -3.33 -15.56
C SER A 156 -18.21 -2.52 -14.74
#